data_a0d3bae64b1a17af8e0e8cdc698e7a28
#
_entry.id   a0d3bae64b1a17af8e0e8cdc698e7a28
#
_cell.length_a   1.000
_cell.length_b   1.000
_cell.length_c   1.000
_cell.angle_alpha   90.00
_cell.angle_beta   90.00
_cell.angle_gamma   90.00
#
_symmetry.space_group_name_H-M   'P 1'
#
loop_
_entity.id
_entity.type
_entity.pdbx_description
1 polymer ?
#
loop_
_entity_poly.entity_id
_entity_poly.type
_entity_poly.pdbx_seq_one_letter_code
_entity_poly.pdbx_strand_id
1 'polypeptide(L)'
;MNMKKLSFIFLVLLGVFMTSCEQPQPEGPQSLIGHWNVVGDHWTADFDDEGELTISSVKYDCFHPYYYEATADSLYVYWCVNMLQPTPDPVACSYDFKGNNTLVIDGFNAIFLDLGSVADKIKKKERVILTRTSSLR
;
A
#
# COMPACT_ATOMS: atom_id res chain seq x y z
N MET A 1 7.73 16.91 -57.43
CA MET A 1 7.40 16.48 -56.11
C MET A 1 7.18 17.69 -55.22
N ASN A 2 5.98 17.94 -54.78
CA ASN A 2 5.61 19.18 -54.04
C ASN A 2 6.18 19.17 -52.63
N MET A 3 7.14 20.00 -52.34
CA MET A 3 7.78 20.15 -51.02
C MET A 3 6.75 20.46 -49.87
N LYS A 4 5.59 20.99 -50.22
CA LYS A 4 4.50 21.21 -49.24
C LYS A 4 3.88 19.93 -48.68
N LYS A 5 3.93 18.83 -49.42
CA LYS A 5 3.42 17.53 -48.94
C LYS A 5 4.42 16.82 -48.02
N LEU A 6 5.71 17.06 -48.23
CA LEU A 6 6.76 16.46 -47.41
C LEU A 6 6.78 17.08 -45.98
N SER A 7 6.50 18.41 -45.91
CA SER A 7 6.44 19.12 -44.61
C SER A 7 5.29 18.68 -43.76
N PHE A 8 4.15 18.29 -44.37
CA PHE A 8 2.98 17.83 -43.62
C PHE A 8 3.18 16.41 -43.03
N ILE A 9 3.87 15.55 -43.76
CA ILE A 9 4.21 14.19 -43.29
C ILE A 9 5.20 14.26 -42.11
N PHE A 10 6.14 15.20 -42.14
CA PHE A 10 7.11 15.39 -41.06
C PHE A 10 6.47 15.92 -39.77
N LEU A 11 5.44 16.77 -39.90
CA LEU A 11 4.70 17.31 -38.75
C LEU A 11 3.82 16.25 -38.08
N VAL A 12 3.26 15.32 -38.86
CA VAL A 12 2.46 14.20 -38.34
C VAL A 12 3.34 13.16 -37.67
N LEU A 13 4.58 12.95 -38.12
CA LEU A 13 5.53 12.05 -37.47
C LEU A 13 6.09 12.58 -36.14
N LEU A 14 6.19 13.89 -35.96
CA LEU A 14 6.60 14.48 -34.68
C LEU A 14 5.49 14.46 -33.61
N GLY A 15 4.23 14.33 -34.00
CA GLY A 15 3.09 14.27 -33.08
C GLY A 15 2.88 12.92 -32.38
N VAL A 16 3.54 11.87 -32.86
CA VAL A 16 3.34 10.50 -32.34
C VAL A 16 4.31 10.16 -31.19
N PHE A 17 5.33 10.98 -30.93
CA PHE A 17 6.30 10.71 -29.86
C PHE A 17 6.00 11.36 -28.50
N MET A 18 4.83 11.98 -28.36
CA MET A 18 4.33 12.40 -27.05
C MET A 18 3.43 11.31 -26.44
N THR A 19 3.82 10.04 -26.52
CA THR A 19 3.30 9.07 -25.57
C THR A 19 3.92 9.42 -24.24
N SER A 20 3.12 10.02 -23.35
CA SER A 20 3.48 10.17 -21.96
C SER A 20 3.96 8.82 -21.46
N CYS A 21 5.20 8.73 -20.99
CA CYS A 21 5.63 7.60 -20.18
C CYS A 21 4.84 7.66 -18.88
N GLU A 22 3.62 7.13 -18.86
CA GLU A 22 2.99 6.75 -17.61
C GLU A 22 3.90 5.68 -17.01
N GLN A 23 4.57 6.04 -15.91
CA GLN A 23 5.29 5.04 -15.14
C GLN A 23 4.29 3.94 -14.78
N PRO A 24 4.62 2.64 -15.05
CA PRO A 24 3.74 1.56 -14.67
C PRO A 24 3.46 1.65 -13.17
N GLN A 25 2.18 1.70 -12.83
CA GLN A 25 1.73 1.70 -11.46
C GLN A 25 2.10 0.35 -10.83
N PRO A 26 2.62 0.33 -9.59
CA PRO A 26 2.91 -0.92 -8.92
C PRO A 26 1.61 -1.72 -8.73
N GLU A 27 1.63 -2.98 -9.09
CA GLU A 27 0.48 -3.87 -8.98
C GLU A 27 0.89 -5.17 -8.27
N GLY A 28 -0.03 -5.67 -7.45
CA GLY A 28 0.07 -6.96 -6.82
C GLY A 28 0.86 -7.01 -5.51
N PRO A 29 0.95 -8.19 -4.90
CA PRO A 29 1.44 -8.39 -3.53
C PRO A 29 2.86 -7.91 -3.28
N GLN A 30 3.74 -8.06 -4.27
CA GLN A 30 5.14 -7.65 -4.16
C GLN A 30 5.32 -6.14 -3.94
N SER A 31 4.36 -5.34 -4.39
CA SER A 31 4.38 -3.89 -4.20
C SER A 31 3.98 -3.46 -2.80
N LEU A 32 3.39 -4.35 -1.98
CA LEU A 32 3.09 -4.09 -0.57
C LEU A 32 4.34 -4.03 0.27
N ILE A 33 5.37 -4.82 -0.04
CA ILE A 33 6.59 -4.93 0.76
C ILE A 33 7.24 -3.56 0.96
N GLY A 34 7.50 -3.21 2.21
CA GLY A 34 8.15 -1.96 2.61
C GLY A 34 7.54 -1.30 3.82
N HIS A 35 8.07 -0.14 4.15
CA HIS A 35 7.66 0.67 5.29
C HIS A 35 6.68 1.75 4.86
N TRP A 36 5.55 1.83 5.54
CA TRP A 36 4.44 2.71 5.22
C TRP A 36 4.01 3.53 6.42
N ASN A 37 3.79 4.84 6.21
CA ASN A 37 3.22 5.72 7.21
C ASN A 37 1.72 5.89 6.96
N VAL A 38 0.92 5.77 8.01
CA VAL A 38 -0.51 6.05 7.96
C VAL A 38 -0.76 7.55 7.91
N VAL A 39 -1.44 8.02 6.88
CA VAL A 39 -1.72 9.45 6.67
C VAL A 39 -2.71 9.96 7.73
N GLY A 40 -2.30 11.03 8.42
CA GLY A 40 -3.13 11.68 9.44
C GLY A 40 -3.21 10.93 10.76
N ASP A 41 -2.30 9.99 10.99
CA ASP A 41 -2.15 9.27 12.24
C ASP A 41 -0.67 9.02 12.57
N HIS A 42 -0.40 8.42 13.73
CA HIS A 42 0.96 8.17 14.25
C HIS A 42 1.34 6.69 14.16
N TRP A 43 0.82 5.99 13.14
CA TRP A 43 1.04 4.57 12.91
C TRP A 43 1.91 4.34 11.70
N THR A 44 2.64 3.25 11.77
CA THR A 44 3.36 2.68 10.63
C THR A 44 2.92 1.25 10.39
N ALA A 45 3.03 0.81 9.16
CA ALA A 45 2.82 -0.57 8.74
C ALA A 45 4.04 -1.02 7.95
N ASP A 46 4.66 -2.09 8.39
CA ASP A 46 5.80 -2.71 7.73
C ASP A 46 5.39 -4.07 7.19
N PHE A 47 5.44 -4.22 5.87
CA PHE A 47 5.21 -5.49 5.19
C PHE A 47 6.55 -6.07 4.76
N ASP A 48 6.87 -7.27 5.17
CA ASP A 48 8.07 -7.97 4.74
C ASP A 48 7.79 -9.02 3.67
N ASP A 49 8.82 -9.65 3.16
CA ASP A 49 8.76 -10.69 2.13
C ASP A 49 8.52 -12.10 2.72
N GLU A 50 8.53 -12.24 4.02
CA GLU A 50 8.22 -13.48 4.75
C GLU A 50 6.72 -13.61 5.09
N GLY A 51 5.92 -12.58 4.77
CA GLY A 51 4.48 -12.53 5.05
C GLY A 51 4.15 -12.01 6.44
N GLU A 52 5.05 -11.25 7.05
CA GLU A 52 4.79 -10.57 8.30
C GLU A 52 4.38 -9.11 8.05
N LEU A 53 3.36 -8.67 8.77
CA LEU A 53 2.92 -7.28 8.85
C LEU A 53 3.12 -6.79 10.27
N THR A 54 4.00 -5.83 10.46
CA THR A 54 4.17 -5.16 11.75
C THR A 54 3.47 -3.81 11.77
N ILE A 55 2.56 -3.63 12.72
CA ILE A 55 1.92 -2.34 12.99
C ILE A 55 2.54 -1.76 14.24
N SER A 56 3.10 -0.55 14.14
CA SER A 56 3.78 0.08 15.25
C SER A 56 3.43 1.55 15.40
N SER A 57 3.62 2.09 16.60
CA SER A 57 3.48 3.50 16.90
C SER A 57 4.37 3.90 18.07
N VAL A 58 5.29 4.80 17.82
CA VAL A 58 6.13 5.39 18.88
C VAL A 58 5.30 6.22 19.85
N LYS A 59 4.29 6.93 19.35
CA LYS A 59 3.42 7.78 20.17
C LYS A 59 2.61 7.01 21.21
N TYR A 60 2.20 5.80 20.84
CA TYR A 60 1.36 4.96 21.72
C TYR A 60 2.14 3.81 22.34
N ASP A 61 3.46 3.74 22.11
CA ASP A 61 4.34 2.70 22.61
C ASP A 61 3.79 1.30 22.32
N CYS A 62 3.48 1.03 21.05
CA CYS A 62 2.94 -0.25 20.65
C CYS A 62 3.67 -0.82 19.43
N PHE A 63 3.73 -2.14 19.42
CA PHE A 63 4.32 -2.94 18.38
C PHE A 63 3.53 -4.25 18.30
N HIS A 64 2.87 -4.50 17.15
CA HIS A 64 2.04 -5.67 16.94
C HIS A 64 2.40 -6.37 15.63
N PRO A 65 2.95 -7.58 15.70
CA PRO A 65 3.17 -8.41 14.54
C PRO A 65 1.89 -9.16 14.17
N TYR A 66 1.66 -9.29 12.87
CA TYR A 66 0.61 -10.08 12.23
C TYR A 66 1.23 -10.90 11.11
N TYR A 67 0.55 -11.96 10.67
CA TYR A 67 0.83 -12.58 9.39
C TYR A 67 -0.13 -12.05 8.33
N TYR A 68 0.32 -11.98 7.09
CA TYR A 68 -0.54 -11.60 6.00
C TYR A 68 -0.34 -12.47 4.77
N GLU A 69 -1.42 -12.61 4.02
CA GLU A 69 -1.42 -13.14 2.66
C GLU A 69 -2.08 -12.10 1.75
N ALA A 70 -1.58 -11.93 0.54
CA ALA A 70 -2.13 -10.96 -0.39
C ALA A 70 -2.32 -11.55 -1.78
N THR A 71 -3.42 -11.17 -2.42
CA THR A 71 -3.69 -11.36 -3.84
C THR A 71 -3.47 -10.04 -4.58
N ALA A 72 -3.90 -9.94 -5.84
CA ALA A 72 -3.76 -8.71 -6.61
C ALA A 72 -4.52 -7.51 -6.02
N ASP A 73 -5.61 -7.74 -5.26
CA ASP A 73 -6.52 -6.72 -4.76
C ASP A 73 -6.98 -6.93 -3.31
N SER A 74 -6.62 -8.06 -2.70
CA SER A 74 -7.11 -8.47 -1.40
C SER A 74 -5.96 -8.77 -0.45
N LEU A 75 -6.10 -8.33 0.80
CA LEU A 75 -5.16 -8.52 1.90
C LEU A 75 -5.88 -9.27 3.02
N TYR A 76 -5.34 -10.41 3.41
CA TYR A 76 -5.82 -11.23 4.51
C TYR A 76 -4.84 -11.14 5.66
N VAL A 77 -5.28 -10.60 6.80
CA VAL A 77 -4.42 -10.41 7.97
C VAL A 77 -4.83 -11.37 9.07
N TYR A 78 -3.86 -12.14 9.54
CA TYR A 78 -4.01 -13.15 10.59
C TYR A 78 -3.43 -12.65 11.90
N TRP A 79 -4.17 -12.84 12.97
CA TRP A 79 -3.70 -12.54 14.33
C TRP A 79 -2.64 -13.52 14.79
N CYS A 80 -1.62 -13.03 15.49
CA CYS A 80 -0.67 -13.90 16.17
C CYS A 80 -1.10 -14.09 17.63
N VAL A 81 -1.83 -15.14 17.92
CA VAL A 81 -2.25 -15.43 19.31
C VAL A 81 -1.05 -15.77 20.21
N ASN A 82 0.01 -16.32 19.67
CA ASN A 82 1.22 -16.72 20.40
C ASN A 82 2.48 -16.64 19.52
N MET A 83 2.73 -15.64 18.74
CA MET A 83 3.90 -15.53 17.85
C MET A 83 4.27 -16.79 17.01
N LEU A 84 3.57 -17.92 17.21
CA LEU A 84 3.88 -19.22 16.63
C LEU A 84 2.75 -19.80 15.78
N GLN A 85 1.51 -19.30 15.91
CA GLN A 85 0.38 -19.81 15.13
C GLN A 85 -0.58 -18.68 14.76
N PRO A 86 -0.82 -18.43 13.45
CA PRO A 86 -1.85 -17.52 13.00
C PRO A 86 -3.24 -18.03 13.41
N THR A 87 -4.17 -17.11 13.66
CA THR A 87 -5.58 -17.50 13.86
C THR A 87 -6.16 -18.06 12.57
N PRO A 88 -7.12 -19.01 12.64
CA PRO A 88 -7.71 -19.60 11.45
C PRO A 88 -8.56 -18.61 10.62
N ASP A 89 -9.07 -17.55 11.25
CA ASP A 89 -9.97 -16.59 10.61
C ASP A 89 -9.25 -15.25 10.36
N PRO A 90 -8.85 -14.95 9.11
CA PRO A 90 -8.22 -13.68 8.79
C PRO A 90 -9.21 -12.54 8.74
N VAL A 91 -8.72 -11.34 9.00
CA VAL A 91 -9.41 -10.11 8.61
C VAL A 91 -9.16 -9.85 7.13
N ALA A 92 -10.23 -9.82 6.34
CA ALA A 92 -10.16 -9.53 4.93
C ALA A 92 -10.24 -8.02 4.67
N CYS A 93 -9.25 -7.48 3.96
CA CYS A 93 -9.19 -6.10 3.49
C CYS A 93 -9.08 -6.10 1.98
N SER A 94 -9.55 -5.04 1.33
CA SER A 94 -9.17 -4.75 -0.05
C SER A 94 -8.09 -3.67 -0.07
N TYR A 95 -7.24 -3.68 -1.08
CA TYR A 95 -6.21 -2.64 -1.24
C TYR A 95 -6.07 -2.20 -2.69
N ASP A 96 -5.61 -0.98 -2.86
CA ASP A 96 -5.36 -0.37 -4.17
C ASP A 96 -4.20 0.62 -4.08
N PHE A 97 -3.35 0.64 -5.11
CA PHE A 97 -2.27 1.62 -5.21
C PHE A 97 -2.74 2.86 -5.96
N LYS A 98 -2.42 4.02 -5.42
CA LYS A 98 -2.59 5.32 -6.07
C LYS A 98 -1.21 5.88 -6.42
N GLY A 99 -0.69 5.49 -7.58
CA GLY A 99 0.70 5.75 -7.94
C GLY A 99 1.68 4.86 -7.15
N ASN A 100 2.97 5.20 -7.20
CA ASN A 100 4.04 4.36 -6.66
C ASN A 100 4.20 4.42 -5.12
N ASN A 101 3.69 5.47 -4.48
CA ASN A 101 3.99 5.77 -3.09
C ASN A 101 2.75 5.88 -2.20
N THR A 102 1.56 5.61 -2.72
CA THR A 102 0.33 5.68 -1.94
C THR A 102 -0.43 4.37 -2.04
N LEU A 103 -0.77 3.82 -0.89
CA LEU A 103 -1.56 2.60 -0.72
C LEU A 103 -2.85 2.95 0.02
N VAL A 104 -3.97 2.51 -0.51
CA VAL A 104 -5.29 2.66 0.14
C VAL A 104 -5.75 1.27 0.55
N ILE A 105 -6.09 1.09 1.83
CA ILE A 105 -6.62 -0.17 2.34
C ILE A 105 -8.01 0.09 2.95
N ASP A 106 -8.99 -0.66 2.50
CA ASP A 106 -10.35 -0.68 3.04
C ASP A 106 -10.55 -1.90 3.93
N GLY A 107 -11.20 -1.73 5.07
CA GLY A 107 -11.41 -2.78 6.06
C GLY A 107 -10.28 -2.92 7.09
N PHE A 108 -9.25 -2.11 7.02
CA PHE A 108 -8.08 -2.15 7.90
C PHE A 108 -8.42 -1.87 9.37
N ASN A 109 -9.54 -1.22 9.61
CA ASN A 109 -10.03 -0.88 10.94
C ASN A 109 -10.19 -2.10 11.87
N ALA A 110 -10.60 -3.24 11.32
CA ALA A 110 -10.78 -4.46 12.10
C ALA A 110 -9.46 -4.96 12.72
N ILE A 111 -8.31 -4.66 12.10
CA ILE A 111 -6.98 -5.02 12.60
C ILE A 111 -6.67 -4.28 13.91
N PHE A 112 -7.15 -3.06 14.07
CA PHE A 112 -6.91 -2.25 15.26
C PHE A 112 -7.81 -2.61 16.45
N LEU A 113 -8.86 -3.40 16.26
CA LEU A 113 -9.81 -3.74 17.33
C LEU A 113 -9.18 -4.54 18.47
N ASP A 114 -8.09 -5.26 18.20
CA ASP A 114 -7.42 -6.09 19.20
C ASP A 114 -6.27 -5.39 19.96
N LEU A 115 -5.99 -4.14 19.63
CA LEU A 115 -4.96 -3.36 20.32
C LEU A 115 -5.36 -2.92 21.75
N GLY A 116 -6.43 -3.48 22.31
CA GLY A 116 -6.88 -3.23 23.66
C GLY A 116 -7.12 -1.75 23.95
N SER A 117 -6.60 -1.23 25.08
CA SER A 117 -6.75 0.18 25.47
C SER A 117 -6.16 1.19 24.47
N VAL A 118 -5.32 0.73 23.56
CA VAL A 118 -4.74 1.57 22.50
C VAL A 118 -5.74 1.78 21.36
N ALA A 119 -6.61 0.78 21.10
CA ALA A 119 -7.64 0.89 20.07
C ALA A 119 -8.58 2.08 20.29
N ASP A 120 -8.85 2.45 21.54
CA ASP A 120 -9.69 3.60 21.87
C ASP A 120 -9.03 4.94 21.52
N LYS A 121 -7.70 4.97 21.41
CA LYS A 121 -6.91 6.16 21.07
C LYS A 121 -6.77 6.35 19.57
N ILE A 122 -7.06 5.29 18.79
CA ILE A 122 -6.99 5.31 17.34
C ILE A 122 -8.37 5.66 16.81
N LYS A 123 -8.43 6.68 15.97
CA LYS A 123 -9.67 6.94 15.23
C LYS A 123 -9.94 5.76 14.31
N LYS A 124 -11.00 5.01 14.58
CA LYS A 124 -11.46 3.91 13.73
C LYS A 124 -11.78 4.46 12.35
N LYS A 125 -10.93 4.15 11.38
CA LYS A 125 -11.14 4.50 9.98
C LYS A 125 -11.35 3.20 9.20
N GLU A 126 -12.46 3.05 8.52
CA GLU A 126 -12.69 1.91 7.64
C GLU A 126 -11.70 1.91 6.47
N ARG A 127 -11.32 3.11 6.03
CA ARG A 127 -10.33 3.35 4.99
C ARG A 127 -9.09 3.98 5.57
N VAL A 128 -7.94 3.37 5.30
CA VAL A 128 -6.62 3.86 5.69
C VAL A 128 -5.83 4.20 4.44
N ILE A 129 -5.21 5.36 4.44
CA ILE A 129 -4.29 5.80 3.38
C ILE A 129 -2.88 5.75 3.96
N LEU A 130 -2.00 5.06 3.27
CA LEU A 130 -0.61 4.92 3.65
C LEU A 130 0.29 5.52 2.57
N THR A 131 1.38 6.13 3.00
CA THR A 131 2.43 6.63 2.10
C THR A 131 3.72 5.91 2.38
N ARG A 132 4.40 5.50 1.31
CA ARG A 132 5.70 4.84 1.42
C ARG A 132 6.73 5.82 1.94
N THR A 133 7.46 5.42 2.96
CA THR A 133 8.63 6.17 3.39
C THR A 133 9.72 6.02 2.34
N SER A 134 10.14 7.13 1.74
CA SER A 134 11.37 7.12 0.96
C SER A 134 12.51 6.78 1.92
N SER A 135 13.13 5.61 1.77
CA SER A 135 14.40 5.35 2.43
C SER A 135 15.38 6.40 1.93
N LEU A 136 15.71 7.36 2.79
CA LEU A 136 16.88 8.20 2.58
C LEU A 136 18.08 7.24 2.56
N ARG A 137 18.58 6.96 1.36
CA ARG A 137 19.87 6.32 1.16
C ARG A 137 20.99 7.31 1.46
#